data_6328b26b3d1a419969482aa444e3278b
#
_entry.id   6328b26b3d1a419969482aa444e3278b
#
_cell.length_a   1.000
_cell.length_b   1.000
_cell.length_c   1.000
_cell.angle_alpha   90.00
_cell.angle_beta   90.00
_cell.angle_gamma   90.00
#
_symmetry.space_group_name_H-M   'P 1'
#
loop_
_entity.id
_entity.type
_entity.pdbx_description
1 polymer ?
#
loop_
_entity_poly.entity_id
_entity_poly.type
_entity_poly.pdbx_seq_one_letter_code
_entity_poly.pdbx_strand_id
1 'polypeptide(L)'
;MYYSAGTYESFAHPEKPEGVDKKSAYIIGTGLAGLTAAFYLVRDGQMKGEHIHLLEKLELAGGSCDGRKDVTKGFFMRGGREMDNHFEVMWDLLRSIPSLETEGASVLDEYYWLNKEDPNYSLCRATVNRGEDAHTDGKFGLSDKGAMEILKLFMTPDEQLYDKKITDFFDDEVLNTNFWLYWRTMFAFENWHSALEMKLYIQRYIHHIGGLPDFTALRFTKYNQYESMILPMVKYLESHNVRFHYGVQVTNVEFDCSDPAHKLAK
;
A
#
# COMPACT_ATOMS: atom_id res chain seq x y z
N MET A 1 5.38 9.01 -13.29
CA MET A 1 6.41 9.98 -12.83
C MET A 1 6.09 10.34 -11.39
N TYR A 2 7.03 10.20 -10.48
CA TYR A 2 6.83 10.58 -9.08
C TYR A 2 6.94 12.10 -8.96
N TYR A 3 5.88 12.74 -8.53
CA TYR A 3 5.96 14.13 -8.09
C TYR A 3 6.06 14.14 -6.57
N SER A 4 7.23 14.46 -6.03
CA SER A 4 7.39 14.72 -4.61
C SER A 4 7.39 16.24 -4.40
N ALA A 5 6.51 16.72 -3.55
CA ALA A 5 6.56 18.10 -3.06
C ALA A 5 7.55 18.26 -1.88
N GLY A 6 8.16 17.15 -1.44
CA GLY A 6 9.15 17.13 -0.37
C GLY A 6 10.56 17.47 -0.82
N THR A 7 11.43 17.74 0.13
CA THR A 7 12.86 17.91 -0.10
C THR A 7 13.59 16.62 0.26
N TYR A 8 14.44 16.13 -0.64
CA TYR A 8 15.25 14.93 -0.39
C TYR A 8 16.19 15.14 0.80
N GLU A 9 16.71 16.33 0.98
CA GLU A 9 17.61 16.67 2.09
C GLU A 9 16.91 16.49 3.44
N SER A 10 15.69 16.98 3.57
CA SER A 10 14.91 16.80 4.81
C SER A 10 14.55 15.33 5.09
N PHE A 11 14.45 14.51 4.05
CA PHE A 11 14.26 13.07 4.19
C PHE A 11 15.55 12.36 4.59
N ALA A 12 16.66 12.70 3.96
CA ALA A 12 17.96 12.05 4.21
C ALA A 12 18.57 12.47 5.55
N HIS A 13 18.37 13.71 5.94
CA HIS A 13 18.93 14.33 7.16
C HIS A 13 17.84 15.09 7.92
N PRO A 14 16.88 14.38 8.54
CA PRO A 14 15.77 15.01 9.23
C PRO A 14 16.26 15.80 10.46
N GLU A 15 15.91 17.07 10.51
CA GLU A 15 16.17 17.94 11.66
C GLU A 15 14.92 18.09 12.51
N LYS A 16 15.12 18.23 13.83
CA LYS A 16 14.00 18.45 14.77
C LYS A 16 13.33 19.80 14.48
N PRO A 17 12.03 19.83 14.10
CA PRO A 17 11.35 21.08 13.85
C PRO A 17 11.24 21.96 15.10
N GLU A 18 11.39 23.27 14.91
CA GLU A 18 11.25 24.23 16.02
C GLU A 18 9.84 24.13 16.62
N GLY A 19 9.79 24.11 17.94
CA GLY A 19 8.54 24.09 18.70
C GLY A 19 7.78 22.76 18.67
N VAL A 20 8.33 21.69 18.08
CA VAL A 20 7.65 20.38 18.00
C VAL A 20 7.28 19.83 19.37
N ASP A 21 8.07 20.08 20.41
CA ASP A 21 7.79 19.64 21.79
C ASP A 21 6.54 20.28 22.41
N LYS A 22 6.04 21.37 21.81
CA LYS A 22 4.81 22.07 22.24
C LYS A 22 3.58 21.68 21.42
N LYS A 23 3.74 20.77 20.45
CA LYS A 23 2.67 20.34 19.55
C LYS A 23 2.21 18.94 19.92
N SER A 24 0.96 18.64 19.60
CA SER A 24 0.40 17.29 19.63
C SER A 24 -0.13 16.93 18.26
N ALA A 25 -0.04 15.65 17.93
CA ALA A 25 -0.58 15.10 16.70
C ALA A 25 -1.74 14.16 17.01
N TYR A 26 -2.85 14.33 16.33
CA TYR A 26 -4.00 13.45 16.40
C TYR A 26 -4.20 12.82 15.03
N ILE A 27 -4.08 11.50 14.95
CA ILE A 27 -4.15 10.72 13.74
C ILE A 27 -5.41 9.88 13.78
N ILE A 28 -6.27 10.02 12.78
CA ILE A 28 -7.55 9.30 12.69
C ILE A 28 -7.33 8.01 11.91
N GLY A 29 -7.51 6.89 12.58
CA GLY A 29 -7.30 5.55 12.06
C GLY A 29 -5.89 5.03 12.25
N THR A 30 -5.80 3.72 12.53
CA THR A 30 -4.54 2.98 12.74
C THR A 30 -4.26 2.01 11.58
N GLY A 31 -4.75 2.32 10.37
CA GLY A 31 -4.32 1.65 9.15
C GLY A 31 -2.86 1.96 8.83
N LEU A 32 -2.34 1.33 7.78
CA LEU A 32 -0.93 1.47 7.39
C LEU A 32 -0.51 2.95 7.26
N ALA A 33 -1.34 3.80 6.66
CA ALA A 33 -1.04 5.23 6.52
C ALA A 33 -0.94 5.97 7.86
N GLY A 34 -1.86 5.70 8.79
CA GLY A 34 -1.84 6.32 10.13
C GLY A 34 -0.64 5.88 10.97
N LEU A 35 -0.32 4.59 10.95
CA LEU A 35 0.87 4.05 11.61
C LEU A 35 2.16 4.62 11.01
N THR A 36 2.23 4.74 9.68
CA THR A 36 3.36 5.34 8.97
C THR A 36 3.53 6.82 9.34
N ALA A 37 2.45 7.58 9.40
CA ALA A 37 2.48 8.98 9.82
C ALA A 37 3.03 9.11 11.26
N ALA A 38 2.53 8.30 12.19
CA ALA A 38 3.03 8.28 13.57
C ALA A 38 4.51 7.91 13.63
N PHE A 39 4.94 6.93 12.84
CA PHE A 39 6.33 6.52 12.77
C PHE A 39 7.25 7.66 12.33
N TYR A 40 6.93 8.36 11.25
CA TYR A 40 7.75 9.49 10.77
C TYR A 40 7.72 10.69 11.72
N LEU A 41 6.61 10.92 12.43
CA LEU A 41 6.59 11.94 13.49
C LEU A 41 7.54 11.59 14.63
N VAL A 42 7.65 10.32 15.01
CA VAL A 42 8.61 9.87 16.04
C VAL A 42 10.04 9.95 15.52
N ARG A 43 10.34 9.27 14.40
CA ARG A 43 11.71 9.08 13.91
C ARG A 43 12.29 10.37 13.33
N ASP A 44 11.59 11.00 12.42
CA ASP A 44 12.10 12.12 11.62
C ASP A 44 11.64 13.47 12.20
N GLY A 45 10.39 13.57 12.58
CA GLY A 45 9.85 14.76 13.25
C GLY A 45 10.35 14.94 14.70
N GLN A 46 10.95 13.88 15.26
CA GLN A 46 11.47 13.86 16.64
C GLN A 46 10.45 14.38 17.69
N MET A 47 9.16 14.14 17.40
CA MET A 47 8.05 14.44 18.29
C MET A 47 8.02 13.40 19.41
N LYS A 48 7.79 13.83 20.66
CA LYS A 48 7.61 12.90 21.77
C LYS A 48 6.38 12.03 21.53
N GLY A 49 6.50 10.72 21.68
CA GLY A 49 5.40 9.79 21.41
C GLY A 49 4.18 10.06 22.30
N GLU A 50 4.36 10.52 23.55
CA GLU A 50 3.26 10.90 24.43
C GLU A 50 2.38 12.05 23.89
N HIS A 51 2.86 12.79 22.90
CA HIS A 51 2.13 13.83 22.19
C HIS A 51 1.49 13.34 20.89
N ILE A 52 1.66 12.08 20.54
CA ILE A 52 1.09 11.47 19.32
C ILE A 52 -0.06 10.56 19.73
N HIS A 53 -1.25 10.86 19.24
CA HIS A 53 -2.48 10.15 19.54
C HIS A 53 -3.06 9.53 18.29
N LEU A 54 -3.18 8.20 18.28
CA LEU A 54 -3.85 7.43 17.23
C LEU A 54 -5.26 7.08 17.71
N LEU A 55 -6.27 7.51 16.96
CA LEU A 55 -7.68 7.32 17.28
C LEU A 55 -8.25 6.22 16.36
N GLU A 56 -8.62 5.08 16.93
CA GLU A 56 -9.08 3.91 16.19
C GLU A 56 -10.47 3.49 16.65
N LYS A 57 -11.38 3.31 15.69
CA LYS A 57 -12.74 2.86 15.97
C LYS A 57 -12.80 1.41 16.46
N LEU A 58 -11.94 0.56 15.92
CA LEU A 58 -11.87 -0.86 16.26
C LEU A 58 -10.98 -1.09 17.48
N GLU A 59 -10.97 -2.31 17.97
CA GLU A 59 -10.09 -2.75 19.06
C GLU A 59 -8.74 -3.27 18.56
N LEU A 60 -8.50 -3.21 17.26
CA LEU A 60 -7.31 -3.73 16.60
C LEU A 60 -6.80 -2.73 15.57
N ALA A 61 -5.49 -2.49 15.57
CA ALA A 61 -4.83 -1.69 14.55
C ALA A 61 -4.69 -2.45 13.23
N GLY A 62 -4.39 -1.73 12.15
CA GLY A 62 -4.03 -2.30 10.85
C GLY A 62 -4.98 -1.93 9.70
N GLY A 63 -6.19 -1.49 9.98
CA GLY A 63 -7.16 -1.12 8.95
C GLY A 63 -7.43 -2.29 7.99
N SER A 64 -7.19 -2.11 6.69
CA SER A 64 -7.34 -3.20 5.70
C SER A 64 -6.23 -4.26 5.76
N CYS A 65 -5.16 -4.01 6.50
CA CYS A 65 -4.07 -4.96 6.78
C CYS A 65 -4.20 -5.59 8.17
N ASP A 66 -5.37 -5.50 8.81
CA ASP A 66 -5.63 -6.16 10.08
C ASP A 66 -5.62 -7.70 9.93
N GLY A 67 -5.35 -8.36 11.03
CA GLY A 67 -5.43 -9.81 11.14
C GLY A 67 -5.87 -10.20 12.53
N ARG A 68 -6.59 -11.31 12.64
CA ARG A 68 -7.07 -11.82 13.91
C ARG A 68 -6.65 -13.28 14.07
N LYS A 69 -6.19 -13.61 15.25
CA LYS A 69 -5.96 -14.99 15.68
C LYS A 69 -7.09 -15.44 16.58
N ASP A 70 -7.66 -16.59 16.30
CA ASP A 70 -8.65 -17.26 17.14
C ASP A 70 -8.17 -18.69 17.40
N VAL A 71 -8.10 -19.10 18.66
CA VAL A 71 -7.57 -20.41 19.06
C VAL A 71 -8.34 -21.58 18.43
N THR A 72 -9.65 -21.38 18.20
CA THR A 72 -10.53 -22.43 17.67
C THR A 72 -10.72 -22.36 16.15
N LYS A 73 -10.49 -21.21 15.54
CA LYS A 73 -10.78 -20.94 14.13
C LYS A 73 -9.54 -20.65 13.29
N GLY A 74 -8.39 -20.45 13.92
CA GLY A 74 -7.12 -20.15 13.25
C GLY A 74 -6.91 -18.66 12.99
N PHE A 75 -6.23 -18.35 11.90
CA PHE A 75 -5.90 -16.98 11.51
C PHE A 75 -6.87 -16.46 10.46
N PHE A 76 -7.26 -15.20 10.62
CA PHE A 76 -8.11 -14.47 9.68
C PHE A 76 -7.36 -13.27 9.16
N MET A 77 -7.48 -13.03 7.86
CA MET A 77 -7.01 -11.83 7.19
C MET A 77 -8.02 -11.40 6.13
N ARG A 78 -8.05 -10.13 5.76
CA ARG A 78 -9.00 -9.60 4.77
C ARG A 78 -8.68 -9.99 3.33
N GLY A 79 -7.52 -10.56 3.09
CA GLY A 79 -7.06 -11.03 1.78
C GLY A 79 -5.55 -11.02 1.68
N GLY A 80 -5.01 -11.65 0.66
CA GLY A 80 -3.59 -11.56 0.31
C GLY A 80 -3.20 -10.11 0.02
N ARG A 81 -1.98 -9.76 0.36
CA ARG A 81 -1.40 -8.43 0.10
C ARG A 81 0.01 -8.66 -0.40
N GLU A 82 0.15 -8.77 -1.69
CA GLU A 82 1.45 -8.82 -2.32
C GLU A 82 2.10 -7.45 -2.26
N MET A 83 3.42 -7.45 -2.38
CA MET A 83 4.25 -6.29 -2.25
C MET A 83 5.12 -6.11 -3.49
N ASP A 84 5.60 -4.90 -3.70
CA ASP A 84 6.42 -4.52 -4.83
C ASP A 84 7.78 -3.99 -4.35
N ASN A 85 8.85 -4.29 -5.09
CA ASN A 85 10.18 -3.82 -4.76
C ASN A 85 10.33 -2.28 -4.80
N HIS A 86 9.33 -1.58 -5.33
CA HIS A 86 9.29 -0.11 -5.43
C HIS A 86 8.39 0.56 -4.38
N PHE A 87 8.11 -0.11 -3.29
CA PHE A 87 7.45 0.51 -2.13
C PHE A 87 8.48 1.21 -1.22
N GLU A 88 9.25 2.16 -1.79
CA GLU A 88 10.45 2.75 -1.17
C GLU A 88 10.17 3.36 0.21
N VAL A 89 9.05 4.06 0.37
CA VAL A 89 8.64 4.65 1.66
C VAL A 89 8.42 3.56 2.71
N MET A 90 7.79 2.45 2.30
CA MET A 90 7.57 1.33 3.20
C MET A 90 8.86 0.62 3.56
N TRP A 91 9.77 0.43 2.60
CA TRP A 91 11.09 -0.15 2.87
C TRP A 91 11.93 0.73 3.79
N ASP A 92 11.91 2.05 3.59
CA ASP A 92 12.55 2.98 4.49
C ASP A 92 12.00 2.90 5.92
N LEU A 93 10.69 2.79 6.07
CA LEU A 93 10.04 2.58 7.36
C LEU A 93 10.46 1.24 7.98
N LEU A 94 10.32 0.13 7.24
CA LEU A 94 10.51 -1.23 7.77
C LEU A 94 11.97 -1.54 8.12
N ARG A 95 12.96 -0.86 7.52
CA ARG A 95 14.36 -0.98 7.94
C ARG A 95 14.63 -0.46 9.35
N SER A 96 13.76 0.39 9.87
CA SER A 96 13.87 0.96 11.23
C SER A 96 12.99 0.27 12.26
N ILE A 97 12.09 -0.62 11.82
CA ILE A 97 11.21 -1.39 12.71
C ILE A 97 11.92 -2.69 13.10
N PRO A 98 12.20 -2.90 14.40
CA PRO A 98 12.82 -4.15 14.84
C PRO A 98 11.95 -5.38 14.55
N SER A 99 12.58 -6.48 14.15
CA SER A 99 11.93 -7.77 14.09
C SER A 99 11.44 -8.20 15.47
N LEU A 100 10.29 -8.87 15.51
CA LEU A 100 9.77 -9.48 16.74
C LEU A 100 10.29 -10.90 16.95
N GLU A 101 10.97 -11.49 15.96
CA GLU A 101 11.46 -12.88 16.00
C GLU A 101 12.99 -12.96 16.05
N THR A 102 13.68 -12.06 15.35
CA THR A 102 15.14 -12.12 15.19
C THR A 102 15.78 -10.91 15.85
N GLU A 103 16.49 -11.15 16.94
CA GLU A 103 17.22 -10.10 17.65
C GLU A 103 18.26 -9.41 16.74
N GLY A 104 18.28 -8.10 16.75
CA GLY A 104 19.20 -7.28 15.96
C GLY A 104 18.83 -7.13 14.48
N ALA A 105 17.78 -7.81 14.02
CA ALA A 105 17.26 -7.66 12.65
C ALA A 105 16.09 -6.66 12.59
N SER A 106 15.89 -6.09 11.42
CA SER A 106 14.69 -5.32 11.09
C SER A 106 13.63 -6.18 10.39
N VAL A 107 12.41 -5.69 10.32
CA VAL A 107 11.34 -6.30 9.49
C VAL A 107 11.75 -6.37 8.03
N LEU A 108 12.49 -5.36 7.54
CA LEU A 108 13.00 -5.38 6.16
C LEU A 108 14.02 -6.48 5.94
N ASP A 109 14.91 -6.77 6.91
CA ASP A 109 15.87 -7.86 6.79
C ASP A 109 15.17 -9.21 6.66
N GLU A 110 14.16 -9.48 7.48
CA GLU A 110 13.39 -10.73 7.41
C GLU A 110 12.66 -10.88 6.07
N TYR A 111 12.05 -9.79 5.58
CA TYR A 111 11.42 -9.75 4.28
C TYR A 111 12.42 -10.04 3.15
N TYR A 112 13.59 -9.42 3.20
CA TYR A 112 14.64 -9.61 2.20
C TYR A 112 15.17 -11.04 2.20
N TRP A 113 15.45 -11.61 3.36
CA TRP A 113 15.93 -12.99 3.50
C TRP A 113 14.92 -13.99 2.96
N LEU A 114 13.65 -13.85 3.33
CA LEU A 114 12.59 -14.73 2.84
C LEU A 114 12.53 -14.71 1.30
N ASN A 115 12.41 -13.53 0.71
CA ASN A 115 12.21 -13.42 -0.74
C ASN A 115 13.48 -13.77 -1.55
N LYS A 116 14.64 -13.84 -0.92
CA LYS A 116 15.88 -14.35 -1.51
C LYS A 116 15.95 -15.87 -1.48
N GLU A 117 15.52 -16.48 -0.38
CA GLU A 117 15.57 -17.93 -0.19
C GLU A 117 14.40 -18.64 -0.88
N ASP A 118 13.24 -18.05 -0.88
CA ASP A 118 12.00 -18.57 -1.48
C ASP A 118 11.40 -17.50 -2.43
N PRO A 119 11.97 -17.34 -3.63
CA PRO A 119 11.42 -16.42 -4.63
C PRO A 119 10.00 -16.81 -5.01
N ASN A 120 9.11 -15.82 -5.09
CA ASN A 120 7.74 -16.08 -5.49
C ASN A 120 7.69 -16.61 -6.93
N TYR A 121 7.07 -17.75 -7.10
CA TYR A 121 6.81 -18.35 -8.41
C TYR A 121 5.59 -19.27 -8.31
N SER A 122 4.54 -18.93 -9.04
CA SER A 122 3.37 -19.78 -9.16
C SER A 122 2.63 -19.42 -10.44
N LEU A 123 2.49 -20.37 -11.36
CA LEU A 123 1.67 -20.13 -12.55
C LEU A 123 0.25 -19.72 -12.14
N CYS A 124 -0.16 -18.54 -12.57
CA CYS A 124 -1.52 -18.07 -12.39
C CYS A 124 -2.48 -18.99 -13.13
N ARG A 125 -3.36 -19.64 -12.37
CA ARG A 125 -4.53 -20.31 -12.96
C ARG A 125 -5.65 -19.30 -13.09
N ALA A 126 -5.87 -18.83 -14.30
CA ALA A 126 -7.02 -18.01 -14.62
C ALA A 126 -8.20 -18.89 -15.02
N THR A 127 -9.38 -18.55 -14.57
CA THR A 127 -10.60 -19.27 -14.88
C THR A 127 -11.60 -18.39 -15.61
N VAL A 128 -12.35 -19.00 -16.51
CA VAL A 128 -13.48 -18.39 -17.21
C VAL A 128 -14.74 -19.22 -16.94
N ASN A 129 -15.90 -18.77 -17.37
CA ASN A 129 -17.16 -19.52 -17.33
C ASN A 129 -17.44 -20.24 -16.00
N ARG A 130 -17.15 -19.58 -14.85
CA ARG A 130 -17.38 -20.11 -13.50
C ARG A 130 -16.52 -21.32 -13.10
N GLY A 131 -15.26 -21.35 -13.54
CA GLY A 131 -14.27 -22.32 -13.06
C GLY A 131 -13.63 -23.17 -14.12
N GLU A 132 -13.96 -22.97 -15.39
CA GLU A 132 -13.23 -23.59 -16.50
C GLU A 132 -11.83 -22.97 -16.61
N ASP A 133 -10.84 -23.77 -16.96
CA ASP A 133 -9.49 -23.30 -17.22
C ASP A 133 -9.48 -22.35 -18.43
N ALA A 134 -8.92 -21.17 -18.28
CA ALA A 134 -8.80 -20.19 -19.36
C ALA A 134 -7.68 -20.50 -20.36
N HIS A 135 -6.86 -21.52 -20.11
CA HIS A 135 -5.74 -21.96 -20.95
C HIS A 135 -4.82 -20.81 -21.39
N THR A 136 -4.46 -19.95 -20.42
CA THR A 136 -3.66 -18.75 -20.70
C THR A 136 -2.20 -19.07 -21.04
N ASP A 137 -1.67 -20.20 -20.60
CA ASP A 137 -0.31 -20.71 -20.83
C ASP A 137 0.80 -19.68 -20.54
N GLY A 138 0.57 -18.79 -19.58
CA GLY A 138 1.50 -17.71 -19.23
C GLY A 138 1.65 -16.61 -20.29
N LYS A 139 0.74 -16.55 -21.27
CA LYS A 139 0.79 -15.58 -22.38
C LYS A 139 -0.24 -14.48 -22.20
N PHE A 140 0.11 -13.26 -22.58
CA PHE A 140 -0.82 -12.13 -22.55
C PHE A 140 -1.86 -12.16 -23.68
N GLY A 141 -1.52 -12.74 -24.81
CA GLY A 141 -2.42 -12.79 -25.96
C GLY A 141 -2.74 -11.41 -26.57
N LEU A 142 -1.91 -10.41 -26.30
CA LEU A 142 -2.04 -9.08 -26.91
C LEU A 142 -1.55 -9.11 -28.35
N SER A 143 -2.33 -8.50 -29.25
CA SER A 143 -1.86 -8.15 -30.58
C SER A 143 -1.01 -6.88 -30.56
N ASP A 144 -0.30 -6.59 -31.65
CA ASP A 144 0.45 -5.33 -31.80
C ASP A 144 -0.48 -4.12 -31.63
N LYS A 145 -1.72 -4.19 -32.14
CA LYS A 145 -2.72 -3.14 -31.98
C LYS A 145 -3.08 -2.97 -30.51
N GLY A 146 -3.39 -4.04 -29.79
CA GLY A 146 -3.71 -3.98 -28.35
C GLY A 146 -2.56 -3.43 -27.52
N ALA A 147 -1.31 -3.82 -27.83
CA ALA A 147 -0.13 -3.26 -27.19
C ALA A 147 0.02 -1.75 -27.43
N MET A 148 -0.29 -1.29 -28.66
CA MET A 148 -0.28 0.14 -28.99
C MET A 148 -1.40 0.91 -28.28
N GLU A 149 -2.55 0.32 -28.02
CA GLU A 149 -3.61 0.96 -27.23
C GLU A 149 -3.21 1.14 -25.78
N ILE A 150 -2.53 0.17 -25.19
CA ILE A 150 -1.97 0.29 -23.83
C ILE A 150 -0.91 1.39 -23.79
N LEU A 151 -0.02 1.44 -24.78
CA LEU A 151 0.97 2.51 -24.88
C LEU A 151 0.30 3.89 -25.04
N LYS A 152 -0.75 3.97 -25.85
CA LYS A 152 -1.55 5.20 -26.00
C LYS A 152 -2.15 5.65 -24.66
N LEU A 153 -2.72 4.75 -23.87
CA LEU A 153 -3.20 5.07 -22.51
C LEU A 153 -2.06 5.63 -21.66
N PHE A 154 -0.91 4.96 -21.66
CA PHE A 154 0.26 5.38 -20.88
C PHE A 154 0.72 6.80 -21.24
N MET A 155 0.67 7.17 -22.51
CA MET A 155 1.11 8.47 -23.03
C MET A 155 0.04 9.55 -22.97
N THR A 156 -1.22 9.21 -22.73
CA THR A 156 -2.33 10.18 -22.70
C THR A 156 -2.21 11.06 -21.44
N PRO A 157 -2.29 12.39 -21.52
CA PRO A 157 -2.31 13.28 -20.35
C PRO A 157 -3.44 12.92 -19.38
N ASP A 158 -3.17 13.07 -18.07
CA ASP A 158 -4.12 12.70 -17.02
C ASP A 158 -5.45 13.42 -17.13
N GLU A 159 -5.39 14.72 -17.51
CA GLU A 159 -6.57 15.58 -17.64
C GLU A 159 -7.56 15.08 -18.71
N GLN A 160 -7.08 14.35 -19.70
CA GLN A 160 -7.92 13.76 -20.74
C GLN A 160 -8.60 12.45 -20.31
N LEU A 161 -8.21 11.92 -19.14
CA LEU A 161 -8.68 10.65 -18.61
C LEU A 161 -9.63 10.79 -17.41
N TYR A 162 -9.84 11.99 -16.87
CA TYR A 162 -10.61 12.19 -15.63
C TYR A 162 -12.02 11.60 -15.69
N ASP A 163 -12.69 11.73 -16.83
CA ASP A 163 -14.06 11.23 -17.01
C ASP A 163 -14.14 9.96 -17.89
N LYS A 164 -12.99 9.31 -18.14
CA LYS A 164 -12.94 8.14 -19.00
C LYS A 164 -12.98 6.85 -18.19
N LYS A 165 -13.79 5.92 -18.64
CA LYS A 165 -13.78 4.53 -18.21
C LYS A 165 -12.82 3.71 -19.08
N ILE A 166 -12.45 2.55 -18.61
CA ILE A 166 -11.64 1.58 -19.37
C ILE A 166 -12.30 1.25 -20.70
N THR A 167 -13.63 1.03 -20.71
CA THR A 167 -14.41 0.77 -21.94
C THR A 167 -14.53 1.95 -22.90
N ASP A 168 -14.27 3.17 -22.44
CA ASP A 168 -14.25 4.34 -23.33
C ASP A 168 -12.90 4.47 -24.05
N PHE A 169 -11.90 3.71 -23.60
CA PHE A 169 -10.53 3.79 -24.08
C PHE A 169 -10.10 2.52 -24.83
N PHE A 170 -10.51 1.35 -24.34
CA PHE A 170 -10.20 0.04 -24.91
C PHE A 170 -11.44 -0.64 -25.50
N ASP A 171 -11.24 -1.31 -26.61
CA ASP A 171 -12.21 -2.20 -27.21
C ASP A 171 -11.90 -3.69 -26.92
N ASP A 172 -12.58 -4.57 -27.61
CA ASP A 172 -12.42 -6.02 -27.47
C ASP A 172 -11.01 -6.52 -27.81
N GLU A 173 -10.23 -5.75 -28.54
CA GLU A 173 -8.84 -6.06 -28.88
C GLU A 173 -7.93 -6.16 -27.65
N VAL A 174 -8.27 -5.41 -26.60
CA VAL A 174 -7.57 -5.46 -25.30
C VAL A 174 -8.38 -6.24 -24.27
N LEU A 175 -9.69 -5.98 -24.19
CA LEU A 175 -10.54 -6.47 -23.09
C LEU A 175 -10.83 -7.98 -23.18
N ASN A 176 -10.64 -8.62 -24.34
CA ASN A 176 -10.79 -10.07 -24.51
C ASN A 176 -9.44 -10.82 -24.48
N THR A 177 -8.38 -10.19 -23.98
CA THR A 177 -7.05 -10.83 -23.92
C THR A 177 -6.76 -11.43 -22.55
N ASN A 178 -5.79 -12.34 -22.49
CA ASN A 178 -5.26 -12.84 -21.24
C ASN A 178 -4.57 -11.74 -20.41
N PHE A 179 -3.99 -10.72 -21.05
CA PHE A 179 -3.47 -9.55 -20.35
C PHE A 179 -4.54 -8.92 -19.49
N TRP A 180 -5.73 -8.63 -20.06
CA TRP A 180 -6.83 -8.05 -19.32
C TRP A 180 -7.33 -8.98 -18.21
N LEU A 181 -7.39 -10.29 -18.49
CA LEU A 181 -7.79 -11.29 -17.49
C LEU A 181 -6.84 -11.32 -16.30
N TYR A 182 -5.52 -11.32 -16.52
CA TYR A 182 -4.53 -11.22 -15.44
C TYR A 182 -4.65 -9.89 -14.70
N TRP A 183 -4.73 -8.79 -15.44
CA TRP A 183 -4.79 -7.44 -14.87
C TRP A 183 -5.99 -7.26 -13.95
N ARG A 184 -7.19 -7.58 -14.42
CA ARG A 184 -8.41 -7.45 -13.63
C ARG A 184 -8.44 -8.39 -12.44
N THR A 185 -7.88 -9.58 -12.55
CA THR A 185 -7.83 -10.55 -11.45
C THR A 185 -6.83 -10.11 -10.38
N MET A 186 -5.65 -9.66 -10.79
CA MET A 186 -4.57 -9.26 -9.87
C MET A 186 -4.91 -7.98 -9.12
N PHE A 187 -5.41 -6.97 -9.82
CA PHE A 187 -5.62 -5.63 -9.28
C PHE A 187 -7.09 -5.30 -9.03
N ALA A 188 -7.99 -6.26 -9.13
CA ALA A 188 -9.44 -6.10 -8.94
C ALA A 188 -10.06 -5.02 -9.84
N PHE A 189 -9.60 -4.89 -11.08
CA PHE A 189 -10.20 -3.98 -12.06
C PHE A 189 -11.45 -4.56 -12.68
N GLU A 190 -12.35 -3.68 -13.07
CA GLU A 190 -13.53 -3.96 -13.89
C GLU A 190 -13.60 -3.00 -15.08
N ASN A 191 -14.28 -3.42 -16.12
CA ASN A 191 -14.36 -2.67 -17.37
C ASN A 191 -14.88 -1.22 -17.21
N TRP A 192 -15.69 -0.98 -16.18
CA TRP A 192 -16.29 0.33 -15.86
C TRP A 192 -15.40 1.22 -14.97
N HIS A 193 -14.25 0.72 -14.50
CA HIS A 193 -13.32 1.51 -13.69
C HIS A 193 -12.66 2.63 -14.51
N SER A 194 -12.01 3.55 -13.80
CA SER A 194 -11.36 4.71 -14.40
C SER A 194 -10.16 4.30 -15.27
N ALA A 195 -10.10 4.85 -16.47
CA ALA A 195 -8.92 4.70 -17.35
C ALA A 195 -7.68 5.40 -16.75
N LEU A 196 -7.88 6.50 -16.03
CA LEU A 196 -6.79 7.17 -15.32
C LEU A 196 -6.19 6.27 -14.22
N GLU A 197 -7.04 5.64 -13.43
CA GLU A 197 -6.57 4.73 -12.39
C GLU A 197 -5.77 3.55 -13.00
N MET A 198 -6.26 2.97 -14.08
CA MET A 198 -5.52 1.93 -14.80
C MET A 198 -4.16 2.43 -15.31
N LYS A 199 -4.10 3.64 -15.87
CA LYS A 199 -2.82 4.27 -16.28
C LYS A 199 -1.85 4.41 -15.11
N LEU A 200 -2.31 4.90 -13.95
CA LEU A 200 -1.48 5.07 -12.76
C LEU A 200 -0.94 3.73 -12.26
N TYR A 201 -1.76 2.67 -12.32
CA TYR A 201 -1.31 1.31 -12.00
C TYR A 201 -0.27 0.80 -13.01
N ILE A 202 -0.49 1.00 -14.31
CA ILE A 202 0.51 0.63 -15.33
C ILE A 202 1.83 1.35 -15.08
N GLN A 203 1.79 2.66 -14.81
CA GLN A 203 2.99 3.44 -14.49
C GLN A 203 3.72 2.88 -13.27
N ARG A 204 2.97 2.46 -12.26
CA ARG A 204 3.52 1.90 -11.02
C ARG A 204 4.15 0.53 -11.23
N TYR A 205 3.53 -0.32 -12.04
CA TYR A 205 3.91 -1.72 -12.20
C TYR A 205 4.60 -2.04 -13.52
N ILE A 206 4.98 -1.03 -14.32
CA ILE A 206 5.57 -1.23 -15.65
C ILE A 206 6.79 -2.17 -15.62
N HIS A 207 7.59 -2.11 -14.58
CA HIS A 207 8.79 -2.95 -14.42
C HIS A 207 8.46 -4.43 -14.17
N HIS A 208 7.25 -4.75 -13.79
CA HIS A 208 6.83 -6.06 -13.33
C HIS A 208 5.69 -6.68 -14.13
N ILE A 209 5.21 -6.00 -15.17
CA ILE A 209 4.09 -6.49 -15.98
C ILE A 209 4.38 -7.89 -16.53
N GLY A 210 5.62 -8.15 -16.95
CA GLY A 210 6.03 -9.45 -17.47
C GLY A 210 5.92 -10.62 -16.48
N GLY A 211 5.93 -10.33 -15.17
CA GLY A 211 5.82 -11.33 -14.11
C GLY A 211 4.38 -11.56 -13.59
N LEU A 212 3.37 -10.95 -14.20
CA LEU A 212 1.97 -11.17 -13.78
C LEU A 212 1.48 -12.62 -13.99
N PRO A 213 1.87 -13.34 -15.07
CA PRO A 213 1.41 -14.70 -15.26
C PRO A 213 1.95 -15.73 -14.27
N ASP A 214 3.06 -15.45 -13.59
CA ASP A 214 3.75 -16.40 -12.71
C ASP A 214 4.09 -15.84 -11.31
N PHE A 215 3.60 -14.64 -11.00
CA PHE A 215 3.83 -13.90 -9.76
C PHE A 215 5.29 -13.53 -9.46
N THR A 216 6.23 -13.75 -10.35
CA THR A 216 7.65 -13.39 -10.12
C THR A 216 7.87 -11.90 -9.89
N ALA A 217 6.92 -11.07 -10.34
CA ALA A 217 6.89 -9.64 -10.09
C ALA A 217 6.57 -9.25 -8.64
N LEU A 218 5.95 -10.14 -7.88
CA LEU A 218 5.39 -9.85 -6.59
C LEU A 218 6.23 -10.43 -5.46
N ARG A 219 6.11 -9.84 -4.29
CA ARG A 219 6.76 -10.27 -3.06
C ARG A 219 5.73 -10.44 -1.97
N PHE A 220 6.03 -11.24 -0.97
CA PHE A 220 5.16 -11.46 0.16
C PHE A 220 5.94 -11.55 1.47
N THR A 221 5.22 -11.44 2.57
CA THR A 221 5.73 -11.55 3.93
C THR A 221 5.65 -12.99 4.43
N LYS A 222 6.46 -13.32 5.43
CA LYS A 222 6.51 -14.66 6.05
C LYS A 222 5.16 -15.12 6.61
N TYR A 223 4.46 -14.20 7.24
CA TYR A 223 3.10 -14.38 7.75
C TYR A 223 2.16 -13.45 7.01
N ASN A 224 0.90 -13.33 7.45
CA ASN A 224 0.02 -12.28 6.97
C ASN A 224 0.57 -10.88 7.35
N GLN A 225 0.05 -9.83 6.72
CA GLN A 225 0.58 -8.47 6.89
C GLN A 225 0.41 -7.94 8.32
N TYR A 226 -0.57 -8.44 9.07
CA TYR A 226 -0.75 -8.01 10.44
C TYR A 226 0.45 -8.44 11.31
N GLU A 227 0.78 -9.73 11.32
CA GLU A 227 1.89 -10.27 12.12
C GLU A 227 3.25 -9.79 11.60
N SER A 228 3.41 -9.69 10.26
CA SER A 228 4.72 -9.37 9.68
C SER A 228 5.05 -7.89 9.66
N MET A 229 4.05 -7.01 9.66
CA MET A 229 4.27 -5.57 9.49
C MET A 229 3.53 -4.73 10.54
N ILE A 230 2.21 -4.91 10.67
CA ILE A 230 1.39 -4.04 11.53
C ILE A 230 1.77 -4.21 12.99
N LEU A 231 1.85 -5.44 13.47
CA LEU A 231 2.19 -5.72 14.86
C LEU A 231 3.59 -5.20 15.25
N PRO A 232 4.65 -5.42 14.45
CA PRO A 232 5.95 -4.79 14.72
C PRO A 232 5.89 -3.26 14.75
N MET A 233 5.14 -2.61 13.83
CA MET A 233 4.96 -1.16 13.82
C MET A 233 4.26 -0.67 15.10
N VAL A 234 3.20 -1.35 15.52
CA VAL A 234 2.48 -1.03 16.77
C VAL A 234 3.45 -1.16 17.96
N LYS A 235 4.21 -2.24 18.04
CA LYS A 235 5.19 -2.46 19.12
C LYS A 235 6.28 -1.40 19.15
N TYR A 236 6.77 -1.00 17.98
CA TYR A 236 7.72 0.11 17.87
C TYR A 236 7.13 1.42 18.40
N LEU A 237 5.92 1.76 17.98
CA LEU A 237 5.26 3.00 18.42
C LEU A 237 4.92 2.98 19.93
N GLU A 238 4.47 1.84 20.46
CA GLU A 238 4.25 1.64 21.88
C GLU A 238 5.54 1.83 22.69
N SER A 239 6.67 1.31 22.21
CA SER A 239 7.97 1.47 22.87
C SER A 239 8.47 2.91 22.91
N HIS A 240 7.95 3.76 21.99
CA HIS A 240 8.19 5.20 21.96
C HIS A 240 7.11 6.02 22.69
N ASN A 241 6.23 5.37 23.47
CA ASN A 241 5.14 5.98 24.23
C ASN A 241 4.06 6.67 23.36
N VAL A 242 3.90 6.27 22.12
CA VAL A 242 2.77 6.72 21.29
C VAL A 242 1.47 6.19 21.88
N ARG A 243 0.44 7.03 21.91
CA ARG A 243 -0.84 6.72 22.58
C ARG A 243 -1.85 6.20 21.57
N PHE A 244 -2.26 4.95 21.76
CA PHE A 244 -3.33 4.31 21.02
C PHE A 244 -4.65 4.44 21.79
N HIS A 245 -5.68 4.96 21.15
CA HIS A 245 -7.03 5.08 21.67
C HIS A 245 -7.96 4.21 20.82
N TYR A 246 -8.17 2.98 21.26
CA TYR A 246 -9.08 2.04 20.61
C TYR A 246 -10.54 2.28 21.04
N GLY A 247 -11.50 1.87 20.21
CA GLY A 247 -12.93 2.08 20.48
C GLY A 247 -13.38 3.53 20.30
N VAL A 248 -12.56 4.39 19.69
CA VAL A 248 -12.84 5.81 19.49
C VAL A 248 -13.21 6.09 18.04
N GLN A 249 -14.47 6.40 17.78
CA GLN A 249 -14.95 6.82 16.47
C GLN A 249 -14.93 8.35 16.38
N VAL A 250 -14.10 8.90 15.50
CA VAL A 250 -14.17 10.32 15.13
C VAL A 250 -15.31 10.50 14.14
N THR A 251 -16.28 11.34 14.51
CA THR A 251 -17.46 11.61 13.69
C THR A 251 -17.38 12.92 12.93
N ASN A 252 -16.58 13.86 13.42
CA ASN A 252 -16.35 15.16 12.80
C ASN A 252 -15.04 15.76 13.26
N VAL A 253 -14.52 16.70 12.49
CA VAL A 253 -13.42 17.59 12.88
C VAL A 253 -13.89 19.02 12.65
N GLU A 254 -14.00 19.80 13.71
CA GLU A 254 -14.35 21.19 13.61
C GLU A 254 -13.10 22.05 13.42
N PHE A 255 -13.22 23.07 12.60
CA PHE A 255 -12.12 23.98 12.32
C PHE A 255 -12.48 25.41 12.69
N ASP A 256 -11.58 26.07 13.40
CA ASP A 256 -11.61 27.52 13.50
C ASP A 256 -10.90 28.10 12.28
N CYS A 257 -11.67 28.79 11.44
CA CYS A 257 -11.20 29.44 10.23
C CYS A 257 -11.31 30.98 10.33
N SER A 258 -11.44 31.50 11.54
CA SER A 258 -11.53 32.97 11.78
C SER A 258 -10.30 33.72 11.28
N ASP A 259 -9.13 33.08 11.35
CA ASP A 259 -7.91 33.55 10.67
C ASP A 259 -7.63 32.61 9.46
N PRO A 260 -7.76 33.08 8.21
CA PRO A 260 -7.47 32.27 7.03
C PRO A 260 -6.03 31.76 6.94
N ALA A 261 -5.09 32.46 7.59
CA ALA A 261 -3.67 32.08 7.61
C ALA A 261 -3.35 31.01 8.69
N HIS A 262 -4.20 30.91 9.73
CA HIS A 262 -3.99 30.01 10.87
C HIS A 262 -5.27 29.25 11.21
N LYS A 263 -5.57 28.24 10.41
CA LYS A 263 -6.70 27.33 10.68
C LYS A 263 -6.35 26.38 11.80
N LEU A 264 -7.22 26.25 12.78
CA LEU A 264 -7.04 25.36 13.95
C LEU A 264 -8.14 24.29 13.93
N ALA A 265 -7.73 23.03 14.11
CA ALA A 265 -8.66 21.95 14.40
C ALA A 265 -9.03 22.04 15.91
N LYS A 266 -10.33 21.86 16.22
CA LYS A 266 -10.88 21.88 17.58
C LYS A 266 -11.29 20.50 18.04
#